data_b0220241c419509785dc9bc55cfde9f9
#
_entry.id   b0220241c419509785dc9bc55cfde9f9
#
_cell.length_a   1.000
_cell.length_b   1.000
_cell.length_c   1.000
_cell.angle_alpha   90.00
_cell.angle_beta   90.00
_cell.angle_gamma   90.00
#
_symmetry.space_group_name_H-M   'P 1'
#
loop_
_entity.id
_entity.type
_entity.pdbx_description
1 polymer ?
#
loop_
_entity_poly.entity_id
_entity_poly.type
_entity_poly.pdbx_seq_one_letter_code
_entity_poly.pdbx_strand_id
1 'polypeptide(L)'
;MIGAAVALSAAALGVLATTQTAVAAPPAPSTDLGPNVVVFSPDMPQADIQAKVDAIYSQQVDNEMGTARYALFFKPGTYGSAANPLDIRVGYYTEVDGLGQDPTGVTINGGVTATGKDGSGALDTFWRSVSNLTIHVVPTADACHTGNEMWAVSQAAPMRRVDVKDYTTFMPYCENPNYASGGFVADSKLEGGALNGSQQQFYVRNTDLGTGWSNGVWNQVFSGDVNAPAQAFPAQPYTTLTATPASREKPYLYVDANGAYRVFVPSAQTNSVGTTWANGHTPGTSLPLSSFFVAHPSDSIAKINSALAQGKNLLVTPGVYDVAQSIAVKRADTVVLGLGLATLTAQNGAVPMTVADVRGVDVAGLTFDAGTVNSPTLLRIGTGHHKGGPHVASAADPTALQDVFFRIGGPHVGKATTSLEVNSDHTILDDIWAWRADHGVAGSVGWTVNTAATGVVVNGDDVTATGLFVEHYQQYNVVWNGERGRTVFFQNELPYDAPNQAAWQHDGLNGWAAYKVSDRVRTHEAWGLGSYIFTNVDPTLHATQSFEVPNTPGVVMHDMTTVALNTNAGTIDHVVDGVGPAATGAVSGKPQTVTTYSNGVAQY
;
A
#
# COMPACT_ATOMS: atom_id res chain seq x y z
N MET A 1 2.01 103.34 -18.11
CA MET A 1 1.04 102.53 -18.87
C MET A 1 0.96 101.17 -18.23
N ILE A 2 -0.07 100.95 -17.68
CA ILE A 2 -0.80 99.85 -17.02
C ILE A 2 -0.17 98.49 -17.23
N GLY A 3 0.32 97.82 -16.12
CA GLY A 3 0.67 96.45 -16.02
C GLY A 3 -0.29 95.78 -15.07
N ALA A 4 -0.96 94.76 -15.56
CA ALA A 4 -1.91 93.94 -14.77
C ALA A 4 -1.19 92.85 -14.02
N ALA A 5 -1.43 92.72 -12.72
CA ALA A 5 -0.98 91.65 -11.89
C ALA A 5 -2.02 90.51 -11.93
N VAL A 6 -1.58 89.26 -12.20
CA VAL A 6 -2.40 88.09 -12.11
C VAL A 6 -2.04 87.39 -10.81
N ALA A 7 -3.03 87.22 -9.92
CA ALA A 7 -2.90 86.45 -8.69
C ALA A 7 -3.21 84.95 -8.98
N LEU A 8 -2.27 84.11 -8.68
CA LEU A 8 -2.50 82.66 -8.64
C LEU A 8 -3.02 82.25 -7.25
N SER A 9 -4.24 81.76 -7.21
CA SER A 9 -4.79 81.05 -6.02
C SER A 9 -4.45 79.58 -6.07
N ALA A 10 -3.67 79.09 -5.10
CA ALA A 10 -3.39 77.67 -4.91
C ALA A 10 -4.56 77.03 -4.17
N ALA A 11 -5.23 76.11 -4.83
CA ALA A 11 -6.22 75.20 -4.20
C ALA A 11 -5.52 73.95 -3.64
N ALA A 12 -5.56 73.77 -2.32
CA ALA A 12 -5.08 72.60 -1.66
C ALA A 12 -6.13 71.46 -1.79
N LEU A 13 -5.82 70.39 -2.53
CA LEU A 13 -6.60 69.14 -2.52
C LEU A 13 -6.21 68.37 -1.30
N GLY A 14 -7.10 68.27 -0.33
CA GLY A 14 -7.01 67.30 0.77
C GLY A 14 -7.35 65.89 0.30
N VAL A 15 -6.36 65.01 0.31
CA VAL A 15 -6.57 63.55 0.09
C VAL A 15 -7.08 62.93 1.40
N LEU A 16 -8.36 62.60 1.45
CA LEU A 16 -8.94 61.79 2.50
C LEU A 16 -8.51 60.32 2.27
N ALA A 17 -7.53 59.86 3.01
CA ALA A 17 -7.17 58.44 3.08
C ALA A 17 -8.27 57.69 3.85
N THR A 18 -9.14 56.98 3.13
CA THR A 18 -10.06 56.00 3.73
C THR A 18 -9.26 54.76 4.10
N THR A 19 -8.99 54.53 5.38
CA THR A 19 -8.51 53.28 5.90
C THR A 19 -9.63 52.23 5.75
N GLN A 20 -9.59 51.40 4.71
CA GLN A 20 -10.36 50.17 4.67
C GLN A 20 -9.80 49.22 5.72
N THR A 21 -10.53 49.04 6.81
CA THR A 21 -10.32 47.91 7.70
C THR A 21 -10.62 46.65 6.91
N ALA A 22 -9.57 45.85 6.67
CA ALA A 22 -9.74 44.51 6.12
C ALA A 22 -10.61 43.71 7.10
N VAL A 23 -11.84 43.44 6.69
CA VAL A 23 -12.69 42.47 7.39
C VAL A 23 -12.02 41.11 7.20
N ALA A 24 -11.56 40.52 8.29
CA ALA A 24 -11.04 39.15 8.26
C ALA A 24 -12.09 38.23 7.61
N ALA A 25 -11.67 37.49 6.61
CA ALA A 25 -12.54 36.48 6.01
C ALA A 25 -13.08 35.55 7.12
N PRO A 26 -14.35 35.17 7.09
CA PRO A 26 -14.86 34.22 8.06
C PRO A 26 -14.01 32.94 8.01
N PRO A 27 -13.70 32.32 9.17
CA PRO A 27 -12.95 31.08 9.19
C PRO A 27 -13.66 30.06 8.29
N ALA A 28 -12.88 29.37 7.46
CA ALA A 28 -13.40 28.29 6.64
C ALA A 28 -14.18 27.31 7.53
N PRO A 29 -15.34 26.81 7.10
CA PRO A 29 -16.09 25.85 7.89
C PRO A 29 -15.19 24.70 8.28
N SER A 30 -15.15 24.35 9.57
CA SER A 30 -14.38 23.22 10.06
C SER A 30 -14.85 21.96 9.34
N THR A 31 -13.97 21.33 8.57
CA THR A 31 -14.28 20.06 7.93
C THR A 31 -14.28 18.98 9.01
N ASP A 32 -15.41 18.35 9.23
CA ASP A 32 -15.49 17.19 10.14
C ASP A 32 -14.88 15.96 9.45
N LEU A 33 -13.67 15.60 9.85
CA LEU A 33 -12.98 14.38 9.41
C LEU A 33 -13.17 13.21 10.38
N GLY A 34 -14.01 13.40 11.40
CA GLY A 34 -14.29 12.40 12.43
C GLY A 34 -13.31 12.46 13.63
N PRO A 35 -13.69 11.81 14.75
CA PRO A 35 -12.97 11.93 16.03
C PRO A 35 -11.59 11.25 16.03
N ASN A 36 -11.34 10.34 15.10
CA ASN A 36 -10.10 9.57 15.00
C ASN A 36 -9.11 10.17 13.99
N VAL A 37 -9.43 11.30 13.38
CA VAL A 37 -8.47 12.13 12.65
C VAL A 37 -7.94 13.20 13.61
N VAL A 38 -6.66 13.12 13.91
CA VAL A 38 -5.97 14.08 14.78
C VAL A 38 -5.10 14.97 13.92
N VAL A 39 -5.37 16.27 13.94
CA VAL A 39 -4.62 17.24 13.16
C VAL A 39 -3.74 18.07 14.07
N PHE A 40 -2.44 17.98 13.88
CA PHE A 40 -1.44 18.78 14.58
C PHE A 40 -1.08 20.03 13.77
N SER A 41 -0.78 21.12 14.45
CA SER A 41 -0.26 22.34 13.84
C SER A 41 1.04 22.77 14.56
N PRO A 42 1.96 23.47 13.85
CA PRO A 42 3.28 23.79 14.39
C PRO A 42 3.25 24.79 15.56
N ASP A 43 2.13 25.44 15.79
CA ASP A 43 1.89 26.35 16.91
C ASP A 43 1.41 25.65 18.19
N MET A 44 1.09 24.34 18.13
CA MET A 44 0.74 23.54 19.31
C MET A 44 1.97 23.30 20.18
N PRO A 45 1.82 23.30 21.52
CA PRO A 45 2.92 22.87 22.41
C PRO A 45 3.37 21.46 22.07
N GLN A 46 4.68 21.26 21.88
CA GLN A 46 5.21 19.96 21.53
C GLN A 46 4.88 18.87 22.55
N ALA A 47 4.86 19.21 23.84
CA ALA A 47 4.49 18.25 24.89
C ALA A 47 3.07 17.71 24.73
N ASP A 48 2.14 18.54 24.22
CA ASP A 48 0.75 18.12 23.96
C ASP A 48 0.68 17.21 22.73
N ILE A 49 1.48 17.50 21.71
CA ILE A 49 1.61 16.64 20.52
C ILE A 49 2.17 15.28 20.94
N GLN A 50 3.29 15.26 21.66
CA GLN A 50 3.93 14.01 22.13
C GLN A 50 2.98 13.20 23.01
N ALA A 51 2.33 13.82 23.98
CA ALA A 51 1.37 13.12 24.84
C ALA A 51 0.21 12.49 24.03
N LYS A 52 -0.23 13.17 22.98
CA LYS A 52 -1.32 12.65 22.12
C LYS A 52 -0.87 11.48 21.26
N VAL A 53 0.31 11.55 20.63
CA VAL A 53 0.84 10.43 19.83
C VAL A 53 1.16 9.23 20.71
N ASP A 54 1.72 9.43 21.90
CA ASP A 54 2.00 8.38 22.88
C ASP A 54 0.72 7.67 23.35
N ALA A 55 -0.34 8.42 23.61
CA ALA A 55 -1.63 7.86 24.03
C ALA A 55 -2.23 6.99 22.94
N ILE A 56 -2.14 7.40 21.66
CA ILE A 56 -2.62 6.62 20.53
C ILE A 56 -1.74 5.40 20.30
N TYR A 57 -0.43 5.54 20.35
CA TYR A 57 0.49 4.39 20.26
C TYR A 57 0.20 3.34 21.33
N SER A 58 0.06 3.75 22.59
CA SER A 58 -0.24 2.84 23.70
C SER A 58 -1.55 2.06 23.50
N GLN A 59 -2.52 2.64 22.80
CA GLN A 59 -3.77 1.97 22.43
C GLN A 59 -3.58 1.03 21.23
N GLN A 60 -2.68 1.38 20.29
CA GLN A 60 -2.58 0.73 18.99
C GLN A 60 -1.42 -0.28 18.88
N VAL A 61 -0.46 -0.28 19.79
CA VAL A 61 0.73 -1.15 19.71
C VAL A 61 0.38 -2.64 19.67
N ASP A 62 -0.66 -3.07 20.41
CA ASP A 62 -1.16 -4.45 20.45
C ASP A 62 -2.55 -4.62 19.79
N ASN A 63 -3.02 -3.62 19.04
CA ASN A 63 -4.38 -3.59 18.48
C ASN A 63 -4.48 -4.34 17.14
N GLU A 64 -3.76 -5.42 16.96
CA GLU A 64 -3.66 -6.16 15.70
C GLU A 64 -5.02 -6.59 15.12
N MET A 65 -5.91 -7.14 15.97
CA MET A 65 -7.24 -7.60 15.56
C MET A 65 -8.37 -6.67 16.02
N GLY A 66 -8.03 -5.49 16.55
CA GLY A 66 -9.02 -4.55 17.07
C GLY A 66 -9.64 -3.66 16.01
N THR A 67 -10.61 -2.84 16.46
CA THR A 67 -11.43 -1.99 15.58
C THR A 67 -11.01 -0.53 15.53
N ALA A 68 -10.15 -0.07 16.45
CA ALA A 68 -9.70 1.31 16.46
C ALA A 68 -8.81 1.63 15.25
N ARG A 69 -9.03 2.78 14.64
CA ARG A 69 -8.35 3.30 13.45
C ARG A 69 -8.02 4.75 13.68
N TYR A 70 -6.82 5.21 13.35
CA TYR A 70 -6.39 6.59 13.54
C TYR A 70 -5.66 7.14 12.32
N ALA A 71 -5.85 8.44 12.03
CA ALA A 71 -5.04 9.21 11.13
C ALA A 71 -4.42 10.41 11.88
N LEU A 72 -3.10 10.50 11.88
CA LEU A 72 -2.30 11.54 12.54
C LEU A 72 -1.76 12.47 11.46
N PHE A 73 -2.34 13.65 11.33
CA PHE A 73 -2.04 14.58 10.26
C PHE A 73 -1.28 15.81 10.77
N PHE A 74 -0.20 16.14 10.09
CA PHE A 74 0.66 17.27 10.43
C PHE A 74 0.52 18.38 9.39
N LYS A 75 -0.01 19.56 9.80
CA LYS A 75 -0.07 20.73 8.93
C LYS A 75 1.34 21.20 8.53
N PRO A 76 1.48 21.93 7.40
CA PRO A 76 2.77 22.46 6.98
C PRO A 76 3.50 23.21 8.10
N GLY A 77 4.77 22.87 8.31
CA GLY A 77 5.63 23.42 9.34
C GLY A 77 6.65 22.42 9.89
N THR A 78 7.36 22.83 10.93
CA THR A 78 8.41 22.05 11.57
C THR A 78 7.98 21.64 12.98
N TYR A 79 8.16 20.40 13.31
CA TYR A 79 7.82 19.77 14.59
C TYR A 79 9.06 19.16 15.21
N GLY A 80 9.20 19.30 16.53
CA GLY A 80 10.39 18.86 17.23
C GLY A 80 11.62 19.72 16.97
N SER A 81 12.70 19.39 17.65
CA SER A 81 14.02 20.00 17.50
C SER A 81 15.10 19.05 18.02
N ALA A 82 16.38 19.32 17.75
CA ALA A 82 17.48 18.57 18.29
C ALA A 82 17.50 18.51 19.83
N ALA A 83 17.02 19.56 20.51
CA ALA A 83 16.95 19.63 21.96
C ALA A 83 15.68 19.00 22.56
N ASN A 84 14.62 18.90 21.77
CA ASN A 84 13.32 18.35 22.15
C ASN A 84 12.72 17.62 20.94
N PRO A 85 13.18 16.40 20.63
CA PRO A 85 12.70 15.66 19.46
C PRO A 85 11.22 15.27 19.60
N LEU A 86 10.54 15.11 18.47
CA LEU A 86 9.21 14.51 18.40
C LEU A 86 9.36 13.05 17.97
N ASP A 87 9.03 12.13 18.86
CA ASP A 87 9.09 10.69 18.61
C ASP A 87 7.67 10.14 18.35
N ILE A 88 7.40 9.78 17.10
CA ILE A 88 6.11 9.27 16.66
C ILE A 88 6.25 7.77 16.44
N ARG A 89 5.88 6.98 17.45
CA ARG A 89 5.78 5.52 17.30
C ARG A 89 4.44 5.14 16.68
N VAL A 90 4.47 4.27 15.66
CA VAL A 90 3.31 3.94 14.85
C VAL A 90 2.84 2.51 15.15
N GLY A 91 1.65 2.40 15.76
CA GLY A 91 0.99 1.12 16.05
C GLY A 91 0.07 0.67 14.92
N TYR A 92 -0.65 -0.44 15.13
CA TYR A 92 -1.61 -0.96 14.16
C TYR A 92 -2.67 0.07 13.78
N TYR A 93 -3.10 0.07 12.52
CA TYR A 93 -4.15 0.93 11.96
C TYR A 93 -3.95 2.42 12.27
N THR A 94 -2.69 2.84 12.26
CA THR A 94 -2.31 4.23 12.42
C THR A 94 -1.62 4.73 11.16
N GLU A 95 -2.17 5.76 10.56
CA GLU A 95 -1.62 6.50 9.41
C GLU A 95 -0.99 7.79 9.91
N VAL A 96 0.21 8.11 9.45
CA VAL A 96 0.93 9.35 9.77
C VAL A 96 1.25 10.09 8.49
N ASP A 97 0.61 11.24 8.26
CA ASP A 97 0.75 11.99 7.01
C ASP A 97 1.06 13.46 7.23
N GLY A 98 1.95 14.00 6.39
CA GLY A 98 2.12 15.43 6.22
C GLY A 98 1.04 16.02 5.31
N LEU A 99 0.39 17.10 5.76
CA LEU A 99 -0.59 17.84 4.98
C LEU A 99 0.03 18.94 4.11
N GLY A 100 1.30 18.81 3.76
CA GLY A 100 1.94 19.65 2.73
C GLY A 100 1.53 19.24 1.33
N GLN A 101 1.68 20.11 0.35
CA GLN A 101 1.51 19.75 -1.06
C GLN A 101 2.63 18.78 -1.50
N ASP A 102 3.82 18.92 -0.92
CA ASP A 102 4.98 18.07 -1.13
C ASP A 102 5.57 17.64 0.21
N PRO A 103 6.38 16.57 0.26
CA PRO A 103 7.01 16.06 1.49
C PRO A 103 7.79 17.12 2.27
N THR A 104 8.39 18.07 1.58
CA THR A 104 9.18 19.17 2.19
C THR A 104 8.33 20.20 2.94
N GLY A 105 7.00 20.13 2.82
CA GLY A 105 6.09 21.03 3.52
C GLY A 105 5.96 20.74 5.01
N VAL A 106 6.27 19.52 5.45
CA VAL A 106 6.20 19.08 6.85
C VAL A 106 7.53 18.46 7.25
N THR A 107 8.14 18.97 8.33
CA THR A 107 9.41 18.44 8.84
C THR A 107 9.24 17.94 10.26
N ILE A 108 9.61 16.69 10.51
CA ILE A 108 9.71 16.07 11.83
C ILE A 108 11.18 16.00 12.22
N ASN A 109 11.57 16.69 13.29
CA ASN A 109 12.88 16.49 13.95
C ASN A 109 12.67 15.50 15.10
N GLY A 110 13.06 14.26 14.89
CA GLY A 110 12.81 13.14 15.81
C GLY A 110 12.81 11.83 15.05
N GLY A 111 11.65 11.18 14.95
CA GLY A 111 11.45 9.96 14.15
C GLY A 111 9.97 9.63 13.96
N VAL A 112 9.67 8.86 12.92
CA VAL A 112 8.35 8.24 12.68
C VAL A 112 8.57 6.73 12.57
N THR A 113 8.53 6.04 13.68
CA THR A 113 9.12 4.70 13.81
C THR A 113 8.07 3.61 13.94
N ALA A 114 8.35 2.47 13.31
CA ALA A 114 7.65 1.22 13.52
C ALA A 114 8.63 0.16 14.01
N THR A 115 8.30 -0.47 15.14
CA THR A 115 9.03 -1.60 15.71
C THR A 115 8.15 -2.83 15.76
N GLY A 116 8.77 -3.99 15.92
CA GLY A 116 8.04 -5.24 16.11
C GLY A 116 7.32 -5.31 17.45
N LYS A 117 6.49 -6.31 17.57
CA LYS A 117 5.85 -6.72 18.82
C LYS A 117 6.83 -7.52 19.66
N ASP A 118 6.76 -7.39 20.98
CA ASP A 118 7.65 -8.12 21.90
C ASP A 118 7.75 -9.62 21.56
N GLY A 119 8.97 -10.07 21.24
CA GLY A 119 9.31 -11.46 21.01
C GLY A 119 9.02 -12.02 19.61
N SER A 120 8.44 -11.26 18.70
CA SER A 120 8.18 -11.70 17.30
C SER A 120 9.07 -11.00 16.26
N GLY A 121 9.87 -10.00 16.66
CA GLY A 121 10.50 -9.11 15.70
C GLY A 121 9.43 -8.30 14.96
N ALA A 122 9.63 -8.06 13.66
CA ALA A 122 8.67 -7.36 12.82
C ALA A 122 7.90 -8.29 11.86
N LEU A 123 7.64 -9.56 12.25
CA LEU A 123 6.90 -10.50 11.41
C LEU A 123 5.40 -10.16 11.33
N ASP A 124 4.85 -9.53 12.37
CA ASP A 124 3.43 -9.18 12.46
C ASP A 124 3.21 -7.65 12.47
N THR A 125 4.17 -6.86 11.99
CA THR A 125 4.10 -5.39 12.04
C THR A 125 3.30 -4.84 10.85
N PHE A 126 2.00 -5.17 10.79
CA PHE A 126 1.07 -4.88 9.71
C PHE A 126 0.31 -3.56 9.88
N TRP A 127 -0.45 -3.18 8.88
CA TRP A 127 -1.52 -2.15 8.87
C TRP A 127 -1.13 -0.83 9.52
N ARG A 128 -0.13 -0.17 8.96
CA ARG A 128 0.30 1.18 9.33
C ARG A 128 0.84 1.90 8.11
N SER A 129 0.96 3.20 8.15
CA SER A 129 1.56 3.93 7.04
C SER A 129 2.21 5.22 7.49
N VAL A 130 3.19 5.66 6.71
CA VAL A 130 3.78 6.99 6.82
C VAL A 130 3.88 7.60 5.44
N SER A 131 3.44 8.86 5.29
CA SER A 131 3.54 9.52 4.00
C SER A 131 3.66 11.04 4.04
N ASN A 132 4.16 11.59 2.93
CA ASN A 132 4.17 12.99 2.56
C ASN A 132 4.81 13.94 3.60
N LEU A 133 5.96 13.57 4.16
CA LEU A 133 6.71 14.37 5.14
C LEU A 133 8.23 14.16 5.05
N THR A 134 8.98 15.06 5.67
CA THR A 134 10.44 14.98 5.81
C THR A 134 10.80 14.61 7.25
N ILE A 135 11.75 13.69 7.41
CA ILE A 135 12.26 13.24 8.70
C ILE A 135 13.74 13.60 8.84
N HIS A 136 14.07 14.34 9.89
CA HIS A 136 15.42 14.49 10.41
C HIS A 136 15.53 13.69 11.69
N VAL A 137 16.28 12.60 11.65
CA VAL A 137 16.39 11.71 12.81
C VAL A 137 17.17 12.38 13.91
N VAL A 138 16.58 12.44 15.09
CA VAL A 138 17.25 12.89 16.30
C VAL A 138 17.39 11.69 17.24
N PRO A 139 18.62 11.21 17.50
CA PRO A 139 18.84 10.07 18.38
C PRO A 139 18.27 10.29 19.77
N THR A 140 17.64 9.27 20.33
CA THR A 140 17.19 9.23 21.73
C THR A 140 18.02 8.24 22.53
N ALA A 141 17.75 8.13 23.83
CA ALA A 141 18.39 7.12 24.68
C ALA A 141 17.84 5.70 24.49
N ASP A 142 16.77 5.57 23.71
CA ASP A 142 16.17 4.29 23.36
C ASP A 142 17.07 3.52 22.37
N ALA A 143 17.26 2.23 22.61
CA ALA A 143 18.09 1.38 21.76
C ALA A 143 17.58 1.29 20.32
N CYS A 144 16.29 1.53 20.10
CA CYS A 144 15.66 1.55 18.78
C CYS A 144 15.81 2.89 18.04
N HIS A 145 16.30 3.96 18.69
CA HIS A 145 16.38 5.31 18.13
C HIS A 145 17.82 5.86 18.22
N THR A 146 18.79 5.08 17.77
CA THR A 146 20.22 5.41 17.88
C THR A 146 20.78 6.27 16.74
N GLY A 147 19.92 6.90 15.93
CA GLY A 147 20.30 7.77 14.81
C GLY A 147 19.91 7.26 13.44
N ASN A 148 19.09 6.22 13.39
CA ASN A 148 18.49 5.72 12.16
C ASN A 148 16.98 5.91 12.22
N GLU A 149 16.35 6.29 11.10
CA GLU A 149 14.92 6.09 10.96
C GLU A 149 14.64 4.59 10.90
N MET A 150 13.73 4.10 11.75
CA MET A 150 13.41 2.68 11.79
C MET A 150 11.96 2.43 11.37
N TRP A 151 11.80 1.88 10.16
CA TRP A 151 10.53 1.43 9.64
C TRP A 151 10.55 -0.09 9.49
N ALA A 152 10.60 -0.79 10.65
CA ALA A 152 10.67 -2.25 10.71
C ALA A 152 9.27 -2.84 10.63
N VAL A 153 8.86 -3.21 9.41
CA VAL A 153 7.49 -3.57 9.09
C VAL A 153 7.38 -4.90 8.35
N SER A 154 6.15 -5.38 8.28
CA SER A 154 5.67 -6.45 7.42
C SER A 154 4.75 -5.88 6.33
N GLN A 155 3.89 -6.72 5.75
CA GLN A 155 2.95 -6.36 4.69
C GLN A 155 1.95 -5.27 5.15
N ALA A 156 1.34 -4.58 4.19
CA ALA A 156 0.35 -3.52 4.44
C ALA A 156 0.87 -2.38 5.34
N ALA A 157 2.13 -2.01 5.15
CA ALA A 157 2.77 -0.94 5.92
C ALA A 157 3.63 -0.03 5.02
N PRO A 158 3.03 0.63 4.02
CA PRO A 158 3.75 1.44 3.05
C PRO A 158 4.38 2.69 3.65
N MET A 159 5.56 3.03 3.10
CA MET A 159 6.17 4.35 3.22
C MET A 159 6.09 5.01 1.84
N ARG A 160 5.37 6.15 1.73
CA ARG A 160 5.19 6.85 0.45
C ARG A 160 5.51 8.33 0.56
N ARG A 161 6.26 8.85 -0.42
CA ARG A 161 6.54 10.30 -0.46
C ARG A 161 7.16 10.79 0.85
N VAL A 162 8.14 10.06 1.38
CA VAL A 162 8.88 10.43 2.58
C VAL A 162 10.31 10.81 2.21
N ASP A 163 10.79 11.93 2.77
CA ASP A 163 12.17 12.40 2.62
C ASP A 163 12.92 12.15 3.93
N VAL A 164 13.59 11.02 4.05
CA VAL A 164 14.44 10.71 5.21
C VAL A 164 15.83 11.28 4.97
N LYS A 165 16.24 12.25 5.78
CA LYS A 165 17.54 12.92 5.65
C LYS A 165 18.71 12.08 6.14
N ASP A 166 18.42 11.11 6.98
CA ASP A 166 19.39 10.26 7.67
C ASP A 166 19.32 8.82 7.15
N TYR A 167 20.04 7.91 7.79
CA TYR A 167 20.04 6.49 7.45
C TYR A 167 18.73 5.81 7.84
N THR A 168 18.21 4.95 6.98
CA THR A 168 16.96 4.22 7.21
C THR A 168 17.22 2.74 7.46
N THR A 169 16.51 2.15 8.40
CA THR A 169 16.56 0.72 8.71
C THR A 169 15.17 0.11 8.61
N PHE A 170 15.05 -0.96 7.82
CA PHE A 170 13.78 -1.68 7.64
C PHE A 170 13.69 -2.99 8.45
N MET A 171 14.64 -3.23 9.33
CA MET A 171 14.65 -4.37 10.24
C MET A 171 14.66 -3.89 11.71
N PRO A 172 14.10 -4.68 12.65
CA PRO A 172 14.09 -4.33 14.06
C PRO A 172 15.42 -4.67 14.73
N TYR A 173 16.50 -3.95 14.39
CA TYR A 173 17.85 -4.23 14.87
C TYR A 173 18.02 -4.15 16.40
N CYS A 174 17.09 -3.50 17.09
CA CYS A 174 17.06 -3.36 18.54
C CYS A 174 16.30 -4.48 19.26
N GLU A 175 15.73 -5.40 18.51
CA GLU A 175 14.92 -6.51 19.02
C GLU A 175 15.58 -7.87 18.81
N ASN A 176 15.12 -8.87 19.54
CA ASN A 176 15.54 -10.26 19.37
C ASN A 176 14.32 -11.19 19.47
N PRO A 177 13.94 -11.91 18.38
CA PRO A 177 14.63 -11.94 17.09
C PRO A 177 14.43 -10.65 16.27
N ASN A 178 15.38 -10.34 15.40
CA ASN A 178 15.33 -9.17 14.53
C ASN A 178 14.76 -9.49 13.12
N TYR A 179 13.82 -10.42 13.03
CA TYR A 179 13.17 -10.81 11.77
C TYR A 179 12.16 -9.77 11.30
N ALA A 180 11.98 -9.70 9.96
CA ALA A 180 10.95 -8.90 9.31
C ALA A 180 10.52 -9.58 8.00
N SER A 181 9.25 -9.45 7.59
CA SER A 181 8.66 -10.29 6.55
C SER A 181 8.05 -9.56 5.38
N GLY A 182 8.50 -8.34 5.08
CA GLY A 182 8.04 -7.64 3.90
C GLY A 182 7.92 -6.15 4.11
N GLY A 183 7.70 -5.43 3.02
CA GLY A 183 7.48 -4.00 3.08
C GLY A 183 7.45 -3.37 1.69
N PHE A 184 7.02 -2.13 1.67
CA PHE A 184 6.82 -1.35 0.46
C PHE A 184 7.26 0.10 0.66
N VAL A 185 8.11 0.59 -0.25
CA VAL A 185 8.51 2.01 -0.30
C VAL A 185 8.30 2.55 -1.70
N ALA A 186 7.67 3.71 -1.82
CA ALA A 186 7.44 4.35 -3.11
C ALA A 186 7.60 5.87 -3.06
N ASP A 187 8.03 6.46 -4.18
CA ASP A 187 8.10 7.91 -4.39
C ASP A 187 8.80 8.65 -3.24
N SER A 188 9.82 8.03 -2.64
CA SER A 188 10.49 8.48 -1.42
C SER A 188 11.97 8.80 -1.67
N LYS A 189 12.61 9.44 -0.70
CA LYS A 189 14.02 9.76 -0.74
C LYS A 189 14.68 9.34 0.57
N LEU A 190 15.66 8.45 0.50
CA LEU A 190 16.40 7.93 1.65
C LEU A 190 17.85 8.42 1.55
N GLU A 191 18.10 9.68 1.92
CA GLU A 191 19.37 10.36 1.63
C GLU A 191 20.58 9.66 2.25
N GLY A 192 20.44 9.14 3.45
CA GLY A 192 21.49 8.36 4.13
C GLY A 192 21.67 6.93 3.62
N GLY A 193 20.80 6.48 2.72
CA GLY A 193 20.71 5.08 2.29
C GLY A 193 19.90 4.21 3.24
N ALA A 194 19.86 2.89 2.96
CA ALA A 194 19.02 1.95 3.69
C ALA A 194 19.71 0.64 4.06
N LEU A 195 19.38 0.12 5.25
CA LEU A 195 19.69 -1.23 5.70
C LEU A 195 18.42 -2.06 5.73
N ASN A 196 18.36 -3.08 4.88
CA ASN A 196 17.23 -4.01 4.86
C ASN A 196 17.43 -5.25 5.76
N GLY A 197 18.68 -5.61 6.03
CA GLY A 197 19.09 -6.59 7.05
C GLY A 197 18.36 -7.93 6.93
N SER A 198 17.53 -8.24 7.90
CA SER A 198 16.77 -9.49 8.02
C SER A 198 15.42 -9.49 7.31
N GLN A 199 15.09 -8.48 6.50
CA GLN A 199 13.89 -8.48 5.67
C GLN A 199 13.91 -9.63 4.66
N GLN A 200 12.90 -10.48 4.72
CA GLN A 200 12.78 -11.66 3.87
C GLN A 200 12.52 -11.29 2.41
N GLN A 201 11.62 -10.35 2.19
CA GLN A 201 11.24 -9.78 0.91
C GLN A 201 10.92 -8.30 1.05
N PHE A 202 11.17 -7.52 0.00
CA PHE A 202 10.91 -6.09 0.04
C PHE A 202 10.76 -5.51 -1.37
N TYR A 203 9.88 -4.54 -1.52
CA TYR A 203 9.72 -3.85 -2.79
C TYR A 203 9.90 -2.34 -2.65
N VAL A 204 10.71 -1.80 -3.55
CA VAL A 204 10.98 -0.36 -3.66
C VAL A 204 10.71 0.09 -5.09
N ARG A 205 10.02 1.20 -5.27
CA ARG A 205 9.82 1.80 -6.59
C ARG A 205 9.91 3.32 -6.57
N ASN A 206 10.43 3.87 -7.67
CA ASN A 206 10.48 5.32 -7.88
C ASN A 206 11.08 6.10 -6.69
N THR A 207 12.07 5.52 -6.03
CA THR A 207 12.70 6.07 -4.84
C THR A 207 14.17 6.43 -5.13
N ASP A 208 14.67 7.50 -4.49
CA ASP A 208 16.10 7.78 -4.47
C ASP A 208 16.70 7.17 -3.19
N LEU A 209 17.55 6.18 -3.37
CA LEU A 209 18.17 5.42 -2.28
C LEU A 209 19.48 6.07 -1.75
N GLY A 210 19.74 7.33 -2.09
CA GLY A 210 20.84 8.12 -1.53
C GLY A 210 22.20 7.43 -1.61
N THR A 211 22.76 7.03 -0.46
CA THR A 211 24.06 6.32 -0.41
C THR A 211 23.97 4.83 -0.78
N GLY A 212 22.77 4.31 -1.07
CA GLY A 212 22.53 2.96 -1.54
C GLY A 212 21.74 2.09 -0.56
N TRP A 213 21.62 0.81 -0.93
CA TRP A 213 20.86 -0.21 -0.21
C TRP A 213 21.79 -1.35 0.21
N SER A 214 21.63 -1.86 1.42
CA SER A 214 22.44 -2.97 1.90
C SER A 214 21.58 -4.09 2.48
N ASN A 215 22.04 -5.30 2.24
CA ASN A 215 21.48 -6.56 2.70
C ASN A 215 20.05 -6.83 2.21
N GLY A 216 19.48 -7.92 2.69
CA GLY A 216 18.20 -8.50 2.35
C GLY A 216 18.34 -10.00 2.26
N VAL A 217 17.24 -10.76 2.39
CA VAL A 217 17.37 -12.21 2.58
C VAL A 217 17.01 -12.98 1.31
N TRP A 218 15.76 -12.89 0.80
CA TRP A 218 15.34 -13.81 -0.26
C TRP A 218 14.89 -13.14 -1.54
N ASN A 219 14.14 -12.05 -1.45
CA ASN A 219 13.53 -11.40 -2.62
C ASN A 219 13.45 -9.89 -2.42
N GLN A 220 14.36 -9.16 -3.02
CA GLN A 220 14.46 -7.70 -2.93
C GLN A 220 14.31 -7.12 -4.33
N VAL A 221 13.22 -6.40 -4.58
CA VAL A 221 12.87 -5.92 -5.91
C VAL A 221 12.88 -4.40 -5.96
N PHE A 222 13.47 -3.88 -7.02
CA PHE A 222 13.62 -2.44 -7.27
C PHE A 222 13.09 -2.11 -8.65
N SER A 223 12.32 -1.03 -8.80
CA SER A 223 11.91 -0.56 -10.11
C SER A 223 11.89 0.96 -10.22
N GLY A 224 12.60 1.49 -11.21
CA GLY A 224 12.66 2.93 -11.43
C GLY A 224 13.34 3.71 -10.31
N ASP A 225 14.15 3.06 -9.50
CA ASP A 225 14.82 3.69 -8.37
C ASP A 225 16.16 4.30 -8.79
N VAL A 226 16.52 5.42 -8.14
CA VAL A 226 17.83 6.04 -8.25
C VAL A 226 18.75 5.42 -7.19
N ASN A 227 19.99 5.09 -7.56
CA ASN A 227 20.98 4.43 -6.70
C ASN A 227 20.56 3.04 -6.17
N ALA A 228 19.67 2.33 -6.88
CA ALA A 228 19.34 0.94 -6.57
C ALA A 228 20.55 0.01 -6.73
N PRO A 229 20.59 -1.13 -6.01
CA PRO A 229 21.53 -2.19 -6.30
C PRO A 229 21.44 -2.63 -7.76
N ALA A 230 22.55 -3.03 -8.35
CA ALA A 230 22.53 -3.62 -9.68
C ALA A 230 21.77 -4.97 -9.66
N GLN A 231 21.16 -5.34 -10.80
CA GLN A 231 20.63 -6.69 -10.99
C GLN A 231 21.68 -7.73 -10.63
N ALA A 232 21.38 -8.62 -9.70
CA ALA A 232 22.35 -9.59 -9.20
C ALA A 232 21.75 -10.95 -8.80
N PHE A 233 20.46 -11.15 -9.00
CA PHE A 233 19.79 -12.44 -8.73
C PHE A 233 20.37 -13.55 -9.65
N PRO A 234 20.63 -14.77 -9.14
CA PRO A 234 20.37 -15.25 -7.78
C PRO A 234 21.58 -15.13 -6.83
N ALA A 235 22.74 -14.62 -7.29
CA ALA A 235 23.94 -14.50 -6.46
C ALA A 235 23.74 -13.55 -5.27
N GLN A 236 22.92 -12.54 -5.44
CA GLN A 236 22.32 -11.68 -4.42
C GLN A 236 20.81 -11.64 -4.64
N PRO A 237 19.99 -11.38 -3.65
CA PRO A 237 18.53 -11.41 -3.79
C PRO A 237 17.96 -10.16 -4.50
N TYR A 238 18.67 -9.56 -5.43
CA TYR A 238 18.34 -8.27 -6.04
C TYR A 238 17.81 -8.43 -7.46
N THR A 239 16.53 -8.13 -7.64
CA THR A 239 15.88 -7.96 -8.94
C THR A 239 15.68 -6.47 -9.20
N THR A 240 16.29 -5.94 -10.27
CA THR A 240 16.30 -4.49 -10.52
C THR A 240 15.87 -4.16 -11.94
N LEU A 241 14.77 -3.42 -12.06
CA LEU A 241 14.26 -2.85 -13.29
C LEU A 241 14.66 -1.37 -13.37
N THR A 242 15.15 -0.94 -14.53
CA THR A 242 15.58 0.45 -14.75
C THR A 242 14.45 1.48 -14.71
N ALA A 243 13.19 1.04 -14.87
CA ALA A 243 12.00 1.89 -14.81
C ALA A 243 10.81 1.09 -14.31
N THR A 244 9.87 1.76 -13.62
CA THR A 244 8.57 1.18 -13.28
C THR A 244 7.65 1.21 -14.50
N PRO A 245 7.13 0.07 -14.96
CA PRO A 245 6.41 0.00 -16.24
C PRO A 245 5.18 0.91 -16.31
N ALA A 246 4.38 0.93 -15.26
CA ALA A 246 3.24 1.83 -15.10
C ALA A 246 3.08 2.14 -13.60
N SER A 247 2.84 3.39 -13.26
CA SER A 247 2.61 3.84 -11.90
C SER A 247 1.59 4.96 -11.83
N ARG A 248 0.88 5.05 -10.74
CA ARG A 248 0.04 6.19 -10.36
C ARG A 248 0.12 6.30 -8.85
N GLU A 249 0.66 7.41 -8.34
CA GLU A 249 0.83 7.60 -6.91
C GLU A 249 -0.52 7.72 -6.21
N LYS A 250 -0.57 7.27 -4.95
CA LYS A 250 -1.77 7.34 -4.10
C LYS A 250 -2.27 8.79 -4.00
N PRO A 251 -3.56 9.07 -4.18
CA PRO A 251 -4.15 10.36 -3.84
C PRO A 251 -3.94 10.69 -2.36
N TYR A 252 -3.72 11.96 -2.05
CA TYR A 252 -3.44 12.37 -0.67
C TYR A 252 -4.15 13.68 -0.30
N LEU A 253 -4.51 13.78 0.98
CA LEU A 253 -5.08 14.99 1.58
C LEU A 253 -3.97 16.01 1.84
N TYR A 254 -4.23 17.29 1.55
CA TYR A 254 -3.31 18.38 1.88
C TYR A 254 -4.07 19.66 2.20
N VAL A 255 -3.37 20.63 2.79
CA VAL A 255 -3.89 21.97 3.09
C VAL A 255 -3.23 22.96 2.14
N ASP A 256 -4.03 23.69 1.36
CA ASP A 256 -3.52 24.70 0.43
C ASP A 256 -3.07 25.99 1.16
N ALA A 257 -2.45 26.92 0.42
CA ALA A 257 -1.93 28.18 0.95
C ALA A 257 -3.00 29.07 1.64
N ASN A 258 -4.28 28.80 1.41
CA ASN A 258 -5.40 29.52 2.04
C ASN A 258 -5.94 28.78 3.28
N GLY A 259 -5.33 27.67 3.66
CA GLY A 259 -5.76 26.82 4.77
C GLY A 259 -6.93 25.88 4.44
N ALA A 260 -7.31 25.74 3.18
CA ALA A 260 -8.40 24.86 2.75
C ALA A 260 -7.89 23.42 2.49
N TYR A 261 -8.66 22.45 2.96
CA TYR A 261 -8.38 21.03 2.67
C TYR A 261 -8.70 20.70 1.20
N ARG A 262 -7.78 19.98 0.58
CA ARG A 262 -7.86 19.50 -0.79
C ARG A 262 -7.35 18.08 -0.89
N VAL A 263 -7.76 17.36 -1.92
CA VAL A 263 -7.19 16.06 -2.27
C VAL A 263 -6.41 16.24 -3.57
N PHE A 264 -5.13 15.90 -3.54
CA PHE A 264 -4.31 15.85 -4.75
C PHE A 264 -4.41 14.47 -5.36
N VAL A 265 -4.61 14.41 -6.68
CA VAL A 265 -4.73 13.19 -7.48
C VAL A 265 -3.56 13.18 -8.47
N PRO A 266 -2.53 12.37 -8.22
CA PRO A 266 -1.38 12.27 -9.11
C PRO A 266 -1.75 11.70 -10.49
N SER A 267 -1.04 12.15 -11.51
CA SER A 267 -1.18 11.63 -12.88
C SER A 267 -0.49 10.27 -13.01
N ALA A 268 -1.06 9.40 -13.84
CA ALA A 268 -0.40 8.16 -14.23
C ALA A 268 0.89 8.42 -15.02
N GLN A 269 1.86 7.53 -14.86
CA GLN A 269 3.15 7.57 -15.54
C GLN A 269 3.47 6.20 -16.16
N THR A 270 4.29 6.21 -17.18
CA THR A 270 4.84 4.98 -17.81
C THR A 270 6.35 5.08 -17.86
N ASN A 271 7.02 3.96 -17.60
CA ASN A 271 8.47 3.88 -17.54
C ASN A 271 9.08 4.98 -16.63
N SER A 272 8.48 5.15 -15.44
CA SER A 272 8.87 6.20 -14.50
C SER A 272 10.16 5.87 -13.76
N VAL A 273 10.94 6.90 -13.44
CA VAL A 273 12.20 6.81 -12.71
C VAL A 273 12.29 7.92 -11.67
N GLY A 274 12.70 7.58 -10.46
CA GLY A 274 12.89 8.52 -9.36
C GLY A 274 11.58 9.10 -8.83
N THR A 275 11.69 9.99 -7.85
CA THR A 275 10.55 10.61 -7.18
C THR A 275 9.81 11.61 -8.06
N THR A 276 8.50 11.71 -7.87
CA THR A 276 7.64 12.65 -8.65
C THR A 276 7.78 14.10 -8.20
N TRP A 277 8.29 14.35 -7.01
CA TRP A 277 8.27 15.66 -6.32
C TRP A 277 9.65 16.33 -6.18
N ALA A 278 10.76 15.60 -6.38
CA ALA A 278 12.11 16.14 -6.12
C ALA A 278 12.54 17.29 -7.07
N ASN A 279 11.97 17.34 -8.28
CA ASN A 279 12.30 18.34 -9.29
C ASN A 279 11.12 19.31 -9.59
N GLY A 280 10.27 19.54 -8.62
CA GLY A 280 9.05 20.33 -8.73
C GLY A 280 7.88 19.62 -8.08
N HIS A 281 6.67 20.12 -8.30
CA HIS A 281 5.49 19.46 -7.77
C HIS A 281 5.14 18.21 -8.56
N THR A 282 4.65 17.17 -7.87
CA THR A 282 4.07 15.98 -8.50
C THR A 282 3.06 16.37 -9.58
N PRO A 283 3.15 15.85 -10.79
CA PRO A 283 2.12 16.06 -11.81
C PRO A 283 0.76 15.51 -11.37
N GLY A 284 -0.30 16.27 -11.53
CA GLY A 284 -1.63 15.82 -11.12
C GLY A 284 -2.67 16.94 -11.05
N THR A 285 -3.79 16.63 -10.42
CA THR A 285 -4.93 17.53 -10.28
C THR A 285 -5.32 17.69 -8.81
N SER A 286 -5.58 18.92 -8.41
CA SER A 286 -6.05 19.24 -7.06
C SER A 286 -7.58 19.38 -7.04
N LEU A 287 -8.25 18.59 -6.21
CA LEU A 287 -9.69 18.61 -6.02
C LEU A 287 -10.06 19.29 -4.69
N PRO A 288 -11.05 20.20 -4.67
CA PRO A 288 -11.51 20.77 -3.41
C PRO A 288 -12.24 19.70 -2.58
N LEU A 289 -12.07 19.72 -1.26
CA LEU A 289 -12.73 18.75 -0.38
C LEU A 289 -14.27 18.83 -0.46
N SER A 290 -14.83 19.98 -0.87
CA SER A 290 -16.25 20.13 -1.17
C SER A 290 -16.76 19.23 -2.32
N SER A 291 -15.88 18.69 -3.15
CA SER A 291 -16.23 17.70 -4.18
C SER A 291 -16.27 16.27 -3.64
N PHE A 292 -15.99 16.06 -2.37
CA PHE A 292 -16.05 14.78 -1.69
C PHE A 292 -17.27 14.69 -0.77
N PHE A 293 -17.79 13.49 -0.64
CA PHE A 293 -18.61 13.09 0.50
C PHE A 293 -17.66 12.51 1.56
N VAL A 294 -17.62 13.12 2.73
CA VAL A 294 -16.87 12.61 3.88
C VAL A 294 -17.77 11.63 4.61
N ALA A 295 -17.45 10.35 4.47
CA ALA A 295 -18.21 9.26 5.08
C ALA A 295 -17.69 8.94 6.48
N HIS A 296 -18.62 8.71 7.40
CA HIS A 296 -18.34 8.26 8.77
C HIS A 296 -18.91 6.85 8.99
N PRO A 297 -18.39 6.06 9.93
CA PRO A 297 -18.90 4.70 10.21
C PRO A 297 -20.40 4.63 10.50
N SER A 298 -21.01 5.72 10.95
CA SER A 298 -22.46 5.84 11.20
C SER A 298 -23.29 6.10 9.94
N ASP A 299 -22.67 6.40 8.80
CA ASP A 299 -23.39 6.68 7.56
C ASP A 299 -23.88 5.38 6.91
N SER A 300 -25.13 5.38 6.45
CA SER A 300 -25.65 4.24 5.71
C SER A 300 -25.01 4.15 4.31
N ILE A 301 -24.82 2.93 3.80
CA ILE A 301 -24.30 2.71 2.44
C ILE A 301 -25.22 3.35 1.39
N ALA A 302 -26.53 3.42 1.64
CA ALA A 302 -27.47 4.11 0.77
C ALA A 302 -27.15 5.62 0.65
N LYS A 303 -26.76 6.28 1.76
CA LYS A 303 -26.33 7.69 1.78
C LYS A 303 -25.03 7.87 0.99
N ILE A 304 -24.06 6.99 1.20
CA ILE A 304 -22.78 6.98 0.46
C ILE A 304 -23.05 6.82 -1.06
N ASN A 305 -23.85 5.84 -1.44
CA ASN A 305 -24.20 5.61 -2.85
C ASN A 305 -24.98 6.78 -3.47
N SER A 306 -25.84 7.44 -2.70
CA SER A 306 -26.54 8.65 -3.16
C SER A 306 -25.57 9.79 -3.45
N ALA A 307 -24.55 10.00 -2.60
CA ALA A 307 -23.52 11.02 -2.83
C ALA A 307 -22.68 10.71 -4.06
N LEU A 308 -22.24 9.46 -4.24
CA LEU A 308 -21.52 9.02 -5.45
C LEU A 308 -22.37 9.23 -6.72
N ALA A 309 -23.67 8.91 -6.68
CA ALA A 309 -24.59 9.12 -7.79
C ALA A 309 -24.81 10.62 -8.12
N GLN A 310 -24.63 11.52 -7.16
CA GLN A 310 -24.63 12.97 -7.34
C GLN A 310 -23.29 13.53 -7.86
N GLY A 311 -22.33 12.67 -8.19
CA GLY A 311 -21.03 13.06 -8.74
C GLY A 311 -19.96 13.42 -7.70
N LYS A 312 -20.20 13.15 -6.40
CA LYS A 312 -19.17 13.30 -5.37
C LYS A 312 -18.11 12.21 -5.49
N ASN A 313 -16.89 12.54 -5.09
CA ASN A 313 -15.87 11.58 -4.68
C ASN A 313 -16.14 11.11 -3.24
N LEU A 314 -15.41 10.13 -2.76
CA LEU A 314 -15.60 9.57 -1.42
C LEU A 314 -14.32 9.70 -0.60
N LEU A 315 -14.41 10.30 0.58
CA LEU A 315 -13.40 10.26 1.63
C LEU A 315 -13.94 9.42 2.77
N VAL A 316 -13.28 8.32 3.10
CA VAL A 316 -13.71 7.37 4.13
C VAL A 316 -12.90 7.62 5.39
N THR A 317 -13.56 8.11 6.46
CA THR A 317 -12.86 8.45 7.71
C THR A 317 -12.46 7.19 8.49
N PRO A 318 -11.46 7.29 9.41
CA PRO A 318 -10.98 6.13 10.15
C PRO A 318 -12.09 5.44 10.95
N GLY A 319 -12.24 4.12 10.73
CA GLY A 319 -13.23 3.30 11.42
C GLY A 319 -13.54 2.01 10.67
N VAL A 320 -14.46 1.23 11.19
CA VAL A 320 -14.97 0.00 10.60
C VAL A 320 -16.42 0.22 10.15
N TYR A 321 -16.71 -0.08 8.91
CA TYR A 321 -17.99 0.14 8.23
C TYR A 321 -18.67 -1.20 7.91
N ASP A 322 -19.89 -1.40 8.35
CA ASP A 322 -20.69 -2.55 7.99
C ASP A 322 -21.34 -2.36 6.61
N VAL A 323 -20.98 -3.20 5.65
CA VAL A 323 -21.39 -3.05 4.24
C VAL A 323 -22.33 -4.20 3.85
N ALA A 324 -23.64 -3.98 3.99
CA ALA A 324 -24.68 -4.94 3.63
C ALA A 324 -25.15 -4.85 2.16
N GLN A 325 -24.73 -3.81 1.44
CA GLN A 325 -24.93 -3.62 0.00
C GLN A 325 -23.71 -2.93 -0.60
N SER A 326 -23.41 -3.19 -1.86
CA SER A 326 -22.18 -2.68 -2.48
C SER A 326 -22.12 -1.15 -2.50
N ILE A 327 -20.97 -0.59 -2.16
CA ILE A 327 -20.58 0.78 -2.53
C ILE A 327 -20.29 0.74 -4.04
N ALA A 328 -21.10 1.45 -4.84
CA ALA A 328 -21.10 1.35 -6.29
C ALA A 328 -20.45 2.60 -6.93
N VAL A 329 -19.20 2.46 -7.37
CA VAL A 329 -18.48 3.51 -8.10
C VAL A 329 -18.78 3.37 -9.60
N LYS A 330 -19.51 4.33 -10.16
CA LYS A 330 -20.03 4.26 -11.55
C LYS A 330 -19.53 5.37 -12.46
N ARG A 331 -18.86 6.39 -11.91
CA ARG A 331 -18.40 7.56 -12.67
C ARG A 331 -16.89 7.47 -12.88
N ALA A 332 -16.45 7.79 -14.10
CA ALA A 332 -15.04 7.96 -14.42
C ALA A 332 -14.40 9.03 -13.51
N ASP A 333 -13.12 8.92 -13.29
CA ASP A 333 -12.32 9.88 -12.50
C ASP A 333 -12.84 10.06 -11.05
N THR A 334 -13.46 9.00 -10.49
CA THR A 334 -13.91 9.02 -9.09
C THR A 334 -12.76 8.62 -8.17
N VAL A 335 -12.52 9.43 -7.15
CA VAL A 335 -11.56 9.12 -6.09
C VAL A 335 -12.31 8.56 -4.88
N VAL A 336 -11.88 7.40 -4.41
CA VAL A 336 -12.27 6.79 -3.13
C VAL A 336 -11.02 6.71 -2.28
N LEU A 337 -10.88 7.58 -1.30
CA LEU A 337 -9.71 7.68 -0.43
C LEU A 337 -10.10 7.33 1.00
N GLY A 338 -9.51 6.25 1.54
CA GLY A 338 -9.58 5.90 2.95
C GLY A 338 -8.50 6.61 3.76
N LEU A 339 -8.83 7.00 4.97
CA LEU A 339 -7.92 7.54 5.97
C LEU A 339 -7.79 6.56 7.14
N GLY A 340 -6.58 6.43 7.69
CA GLY A 340 -6.32 5.57 8.85
C GLY A 340 -6.67 4.11 8.60
N LEU A 341 -6.48 3.62 7.36
CA LEU A 341 -6.79 2.24 6.98
C LEU A 341 -8.28 1.87 7.25
N ALA A 342 -9.18 2.78 6.91
CA ALA A 342 -10.63 2.57 7.05
C ALA A 342 -11.03 1.20 6.48
N THR A 343 -11.84 0.46 7.25
CA THR A 343 -12.13 -0.94 6.97
C THR A 343 -13.60 -1.13 6.56
N LEU A 344 -13.83 -1.79 5.44
CA LEU A 344 -15.16 -2.14 4.91
C LEU A 344 -15.42 -3.63 5.17
N THR A 345 -16.33 -3.94 6.10
CA THR A 345 -16.66 -5.33 6.46
C THR A 345 -17.91 -5.80 5.73
N ALA A 346 -17.78 -6.85 4.94
CA ALA A 346 -18.90 -7.44 4.22
C ALA A 346 -19.97 -7.97 5.17
N GLN A 347 -21.22 -7.61 4.95
CA GLN A 347 -22.37 -8.15 5.68
C GLN A 347 -23.26 -8.99 4.75
N ASN A 348 -23.77 -10.10 5.26
CA ASN A 348 -24.72 -10.97 4.55
C ASN A 348 -24.24 -11.49 3.18
N GLY A 349 -22.92 -11.64 2.98
CA GLY A 349 -22.34 -12.09 1.71
C GLY A 349 -22.33 -11.02 0.60
N ALA A 350 -22.50 -9.75 0.95
CA ALA A 350 -22.40 -8.66 0.00
C ALA A 350 -20.98 -8.55 -0.59
N VAL A 351 -20.87 -8.01 -1.80
CA VAL A 351 -19.62 -7.48 -2.36
C VAL A 351 -19.46 -6.06 -1.84
N PRO A 352 -18.49 -5.77 -0.94
CA PRO A 352 -18.40 -4.47 -0.29
C PRO A 352 -18.27 -3.30 -1.26
N MET A 353 -17.49 -3.45 -2.34
CA MET A 353 -17.36 -2.39 -3.33
C MET A 353 -17.29 -2.94 -4.75
N THR A 354 -17.91 -2.21 -5.67
CA THR A 354 -17.83 -2.46 -7.11
C THR A 354 -17.48 -1.18 -7.85
N VAL A 355 -16.56 -1.29 -8.80
CA VAL A 355 -16.23 -0.23 -9.76
C VAL A 355 -16.75 -0.66 -11.12
N ALA A 356 -17.47 0.21 -11.81
CA ALA A 356 -17.96 -0.07 -13.17
C ALA A 356 -16.82 -0.06 -14.20
N ASP A 357 -17.11 -0.45 -15.45
CA ASP A 357 -16.15 -0.35 -16.56
C ASP A 357 -15.98 1.12 -16.98
N VAL A 358 -15.27 1.89 -16.14
CA VAL A 358 -14.97 3.32 -16.33
C VAL A 358 -13.49 3.58 -16.09
N ARG A 359 -12.98 4.66 -16.69
CA ARG A 359 -11.56 5.05 -16.57
C ARG A 359 -11.28 5.85 -15.31
N GLY A 360 -10.00 5.91 -14.95
CA GLY A 360 -9.45 6.93 -14.04
C GLY A 360 -9.94 6.86 -12.60
N VAL A 361 -10.51 5.73 -12.16
CA VAL A 361 -10.94 5.57 -10.77
C VAL A 361 -9.73 5.27 -9.89
N ASP A 362 -9.60 6.01 -8.78
CA ASP A 362 -8.66 5.67 -7.70
C ASP A 362 -9.42 5.08 -6.52
N VAL A 363 -8.96 3.91 -6.04
CA VAL A 363 -9.40 3.30 -4.78
C VAL A 363 -8.15 3.15 -3.91
N ALA A 364 -8.08 3.89 -2.81
CA ALA A 364 -6.83 4.01 -2.06
C ALA A 364 -7.03 3.96 -0.54
N GLY A 365 -6.06 3.36 0.19
CA GLY A 365 -5.97 3.39 1.64
C GLY A 365 -7.10 2.66 2.37
N LEU A 366 -7.61 1.57 1.81
CA LEU A 366 -8.76 0.83 2.34
C LEU A 366 -8.41 -0.61 2.70
N THR A 367 -9.03 -1.11 3.75
CA THR A 367 -9.05 -2.54 4.09
C THR A 367 -10.45 -3.11 3.84
N PHE A 368 -10.52 -4.32 3.28
CA PHE A 368 -11.75 -5.06 3.04
C PHE A 368 -11.75 -6.33 3.90
N ASP A 369 -12.72 -6.44 4.81
CA ASP A 369 -12.91 -7.63 5.64
C ASP A 369 -14.05 -8.50 5.11
N ALA A 370 -13.80 -9.81 5.03
CA ALA A 370 -14.85 -10.78 4.77
C ALA A 370 -15.75 -10.94 6.00
N GLY A 371 -17.06 -10.97 5.79
CA GLY A 371 -18.03 -11.30 6.84
C GLY A 371 -18.23 -12.80 7.02
N THR A 372 -19.09 -13.19 7.94
CA THR A 372 -19.37 -14.60 8.29
C THR A 372 -20.08 -15.39 7.17
N VAL A 373 -20.83 -14.69 6.32
CA VAL A 373 -21.47 -15.26 5.12
C VAL A 373 -20.54 -15.05 3.93
N ASN A 374 -20.34 -16.09 3.14
CA ASN A 374 -19.41 -16.03 2.00
C ASN A 374 -19.79 -14.94 1.00
N SER A 375 -18.86 -14.03 0.73
CA SER A 375 -18.95 -13.08 -0.38
C SER A 375 -18.36 -13.70 -1.66
N PRO A 376 -18.99 -13.50 -2.84
CA PRO A 376 -18.39 -13.98 -4.10
C PRO A 376 -17.04 -13.29 -4.37
N THR A 377 -16.94 -12.00 -4.05
CA THR A 377 -15.68 -11.24 -4.04
C THR A 377 -15.78 -10.06 -3.07
N LEU A 378 -14.65 -9.56 -2.55
CA LEU A 378 -14.65 -8.39 -1.65
C LEU A 378 -14.53 -7.07 -2.41
N LEU A 379 -13.78 -7.04 -3.51
CA LEU A 379 -13.69 -5.89 -4.42
C LEU A 379 -13.73 -6.36 -5.87
N ARG A 380 -14.60 -5.74 -6.67
CA ARG A 380 -14.68 -6.00 -8.10
C ARG A 380 -14.42 -4.73 -8.89
N ILE A 381 -13.46 -4.78 -9.82
CA ILE A 381 -13.10 -3.71 -10.75
C ILE A 381 -13.56 -4.13 -12.15
N GLY A 382 -14.58 -3.46 -12.66
CA GLY A 382 -15.20 -3.78 -13.96
C GLY A 382 -16.13 -4.98 -13.92
N THR A 383 -16.88 -5.14 -14.99
CA THR A 383 -17.88 -6.22 -15.16
C THR A 383 -17.43 -7.30 -16.13
N GLY A 384 -16.34 -7.07 -16.87
CA GLY A 384 -15.81 -7.98 -17.89
C GLY A 384 -16.64 -8.05 -19.18
N HIS A 385 -17.68 -7.22 -19.31
CA HIS A 385 -18.60 -7.29 -20.47
C HIS A 385 -18.32 -6.24 -21.55
N HIS A 386 -17.46 -5.26 -21.30
CA HIS A 386 -17.19 -4.16 -22.24
C HIS A 386 -15.71 -4.10 -22.62
N LYS A 387 -15.39 -4.70 -23.76
CA LYS A 387 -14.10 -4.49 -24.43
C LYS A 387 -14.23 -3.28 -25.38
N GLY A 388 -13.67 -2.15 -24.93
CA GLY A 388 -13.55 -0.93 -25.73
C GLY A 388 -14.73 0.04 -25.64
N GLY A 389 -14.41 1.33 -25.55
CA GLY A 389 -15.34 2.46 -25.52
C GLY A 389 -14.65 3.70 -24.92
N PRO A 390 -15.14 4.92 -25.19
CA PRO A 390 -14.47 6.17 -24.79
C PRO A 390 -14.42 6.42 -23.27
N HIS A 391 -15.08 5.58 -22.48
CA HIS A 391 -15.12 5.69 -21.01
C HIS A 391 -14.38 4.57 -20.27
N VAL A 392 -13.76 3.65 -21.02
CA VAL A 392 -13.01 2.53 -20.45
C VAL A 392 -11.61 3.00 -20.06
N ALA A 393 -11.00 2.36 -19.06
CA ALA A 393 -9.64 2.64 -18.63
C ALA A 393 -8.65 2.52 -19.81
N SER A 394 -7.62 3.33 -19.80
CA SER A 394 -6.57 3.36 -20.83
C SER A 394 -5.21 3.58 -20.16
N ALA A 395 -4.12 3.36 -20.87
CA ALA A 395 -2.78 3.63 -20.36
C ALA A 395 -2.56 5.08 -19.93
N ALA A 396 -3.28 6.04 -20.55
CA ALA A 396 -3.20 7.47 -20.20
C ALA A 396 -4.06 7.83 -18.96
N ASP A 397 -5.07 7.02 -18.66
CA ASP A 397 -6.01 7.23 -17.56
C ASP A 397 -6.46 5.87 -17.00
N PRO A 398 -5.55 5.15 -16.36
CA PRO A 398 -5.82 3.83 -15.76
C PRO A 398 -6.70 3.95 -14.53
N THR A 399 -7.47 2.92 -14.24
CA THR A 399 -7.97 2.71 -12.87
C THR A 399 -6.82 2.24 -11.99
N ALA A 400 -6.72 2.73 -10.77
CA ALA A 400 -5.64 2.39 -9.86
C ALA A 400 -6.15 2.02 -8.46
N LEU A 401 -5.55 0.98 -7.89
CA LEU A 401 -5.71 0.57 -6.50
C LEU A 401 -4.37 0.81 -5.80
N GLN A 402 -4.36 1.62 -4.75
CA GLN A 402 -3.13 1.92 -3.99
C GLN A 402 -3.35 1.65 -2.49
N ASP A 403 -2.49 0.86 -1.86
CA ASP A 403 -2.62 0.48 -0.44
C ASP A 403 -4.01 -0.10 -0.15
N VAL A 404 -4.39 -1.15 -0.87
CA VAL A 404 -5.68 -1.84 -0.72
C VAL A 404 -5.45 -3.23 -0.18
N PHE A 405 -6.02 -3.51 0.99
CA PHE A 405 -5.76 -4.72 1.73
C PHE A 405 -7.04 -5.53 1.97
N PHE A 406 -6.89 -6.86 2.03
CA PHE A 406 -8.00 -7.79 2.19
C PHE A 406 -7.73 -8.76 3.32
N ARG A 407 -8.75 -9.00 4.19
CA ARG A 407 -8.66 -9.97 5.27
C ARG A 407 -9.83 -10.96 5.23
N ILE A 408 -9.49 -12.24 5.27
CA ILE A 408 -10.49 -13.31 5.43
C ILE A 408 -10.18 -14.06 6.72
N GLY A 409 -10.92 -13.78 7.77
CA GLY A 409 -10.61 -14.19 9.14
C GLY A 409 -9.70 -13.19 9.85
N GLY A 410 -9.09 -13.58 10.95
CA GLY A 410 -8.28 -12.73 11.82
C GLY A 410 -9.12 -12.09 12.91
N PRO A 411 -9.70 -10.89 12.74
CA PRO A 411 -10.52 -10.24 13.76
C PRO A 411 -11.80 -11.01 14.12
N HIS A 412 -12.38 -11.68 13.16
CA HIS A 412 -13.60 -12.49 13.27
C HIS A 412 -13.63 -13.53 12.15
N VAL A 413 -14.56 -14.47 12.21
CA VAL A 413 -14.78 -15.41 11.10
C VAL A 413 -15.13 -14.64 9.83
N GLY A 414 -14.41 -14.92 8.76
CA GLY A 414 -14.63 -14.31 7.44
C GLY A 414 -14.61 -15.37 6.34
N LYS A 415 -15.45 -15.20 5.31
CA LYS A 415 -15.52 -16.10 4.15
C LYS A 415 -15.67 -15.30 2.86
N ALA A 416 -14.85 -15.62 1.88
CA ALA A 416 -14.99 -15.07 0.53
C ALA A 416 -14.51 -16.09 -0.51
N THR A 417 -15.11 -16.12 -1.69
CA THR A 417 -14.58 -16.97 -2.76
C THR A 417 -13.31 -16.37 -3.34
N THR A 418 -13.31 -15.05 -3.58
CA THR A 418 -12.17 -14.28 -4.09
C THR A 418 -12.04 -12.98 -3.29
N SER A 419 -10.83 -12.48 -3.07
CA SER A 419 -10.66 -11.16 -2.46
C SER A 419 -10.78 -10.04 -3.48
N LEU A 420 -10.01 -10.09 -4.56
CA LEU A 420 -9.98 -9.06 -5.61
C LEU A 420 -10.23 -9.68 -6.98
N GLU A 421 -11.20 -9.12 -7.71
CA GLU A 421 -11.49 -9.47 -9.10
C GLU A 421 -11.32 -8.24 -9.99
N VAL A 422 -10.36 -8.29 -10.93
CA VAL A 422 -10.04 -7.19 -11.86
C VAL A 422 -10.45 -7.59 -13.27
N ASN A 423 -11.54 -7.02 -13.75
CA ASN A 423 -12.09 -7.29 -15.08
C ASN A 423 -11.84 -6.13 -16.07
N SER A 424 -11.47 -4.95 -15.58
CA SER A 424 -11.15 -3.79 -16.41
C SER A 424 -9.72 -3.87 -16.93
N ASP A 425 -9.53 -3.50 -18.19
CA ASP A 425 -8.23 -3.32 -18.82
C ASP A 425 -7.45 -2.14 -18.18
N HIS A 426 -6.14 -2.07 -18.41
CA HIS A 426 -5.27 -0.97 -17.97
C HIS A 426 -5.42 -0.60 -16.49
N THR A 427 -5.62 -1.58 -15.61
CA THR A 427 -5.68 -1.34 -14.17
C THR A 427 -4.29 -1.42 -13.55
N ILE A 428 -3.97 -0.52 -12.62
CA ILE A 428 -2.76 -0.55 -11.80
C ILE A 428 -3.12 -1.07 -10.41
N LEU A 429 -2.39 -2.09 -9.95
CA LEU A 429 -2.46 -2.64 -8.60
C LEU A 429 -1.15 -2.32 -7.90
N ASP A 430 -1.18 -1.44 -6.90
CA ASP A 430 0.02 -0.90 -6.28
C ASP A 430 -0.02 -1.02 -4.76
N ASP A 431 0.79 -1.90 -4.20
CA ASP A 431 0.76 -2.31 -2.79
C ASP A 431 -0.58 -2.94 -2.41
N ILE A 432 -0.78 -4.17 -2.85
CA ILE A 432 -1.96 -4.99 -2.54
C ILE A 432 -1.55 -6.13 -1.63
N TRP A 433 -2.20 -6.25 -0.49
CA TRP A 433 -2.09 -7.46 0.33
C TRP A 433 -3.44 -8.15 0.46
N ALA A 434 -3.53 -9.37 -0.04
CA ALA A 434 -4.69 -10.25 0.12
C ALA A 434 -4.31 -11.40 1.05
N TRP A 435 -4.89 -11.41 2.24
CA TRP A 435 -4.53 -12.31 3.33
C TRP A 435 -5.73 -13.16 3.76
N ARG A 436 -5.63 -14.47 3.56
CA ARG A 436 -6.47 -15.42 4.29
C ARG A 436 -5.76 -15.68 5.62
N ALA A 437 -6.32 -15.17 6.70
CA ALA A 437 -5.66 -15.16 8.00
C ALA A 437 -5.23 -16.58 8.44
N ASP A 438 -3.98 -16.70 8.81
CA ASP A 438 -3.37 -17.89 9.42
C ASP A 438 -3.40 -17.81 10.96
N HIS A 439 -3.57 -16.61 11.49
CA HIS A 439 -3.73 -16.32 12.92
C HIS A 439 -4.80 -15.26 13.18
N GLY A 440 -5.20 -15.09 14.45
CA GLY A 440 -6.22 -14.11 14.82
C GLY A 440 -6.90 -14.41 16.16
N VAL A 441 -8.08 -13.83 16.34
CA VAL A 441 -8.94 -14.08 17.50
C VAL A 441 -9.31 -15.56 17.53
N ALA A 442 -9.31 -16.17 18.70
CA ALA A 442 -9.62 -17.60 18.86
C ALA A 442 -10.93 -18.00 18.15
N GLY A 443 -10.85 -19.00 17.28
CA GLY A 443 -11.98 -19.49 16.48
C GLY A 443 -12.28 -18.72 15.20
N SER A 444 -11.46 -17.72 14.83
CA SER A 444 -11.63 -16.96 13.60
C SER A 444 -10.87 -17.52 12.39
N VAL A 445 -9.95 -18.46 12.61
CA VAL A 445 -9.09 -19.06 11.59
C VAL A 445 -9.16 -20.59 11.60
N GLY A 446 -8.89 -21.20 10.46
CA GLY A 446 -8.81 -22.66 10.25
C GLY A 446 -9.36 -23.06 8.88
N TRP A 447 -8.94 -24.23 8.39
CA TRP A 447 -9.22 -24.71 7.02
C TRP A 447 -10.69 -24.62 6.60
N THR A 448 -11.62 -24.90 7.53
CA THR A 448 -13.08 -24.84 7.30
C THR A 448 -13.75 -23.60 7.91
N VAL A 449 -12.99 -22.72 8.55
CA VAL A 449 -13.52 -21.57 9.30
C VAL A 449 -13.50 -20.32 8.43
N ASN A 450 -12.32 -19.85 8.03
CA ASN A 450 -12.13 -18.69 7.18
C ASN A 450 -11.79 -19.13 5.75
N THR A 451 -12.79 -19.67 5.07
CA THR A 451 -12.62 -20.24 3.73
C THR A 451 -12.44 -19.17 2.66
N ALA A 452 -11.42 -19.35 1.82
CA ALA A 452 -11.21 -18.50 0.65
C ALA A 452 -10.49 -19.32 -0.45
N ALA A 453 -11.07 -19.34 -1.65
CA ALA A 453 -10.51 -20.10 -2.74
C ALA A 453 -9.29 -19.38 -3.36
N THR A 454 -9.44 -18.13 -3.79
CA THR A 454 -8.43 -17.41 -4.55
C THR A 454 -8.28 -15.98 -4.04
N GLY A 455 -7.05 -15.49 -3.97
CA GLY A 455 -6.77 -14.12 -3.54
C GLY A 455 -7.10 -13.10 -4.60
N VAL A 456 -6.44 -13.17 -5.75
CA VAL A 456 -6.56 -12.19 -6.82
C VAL A 456 -6.83 -12.88 -8.15
N VAL A 457 -7.86 -12.43 -8.86
CA VAL A 457 -8.20 -12.87 -10.23
C VAL A 457 -8.13 -11.66 -11.15
N VAL A 458 -7.25 -11.73 -12.16
CA VAL A 458 -7.07 -10.67 -13.17
C VAL A 458 -7.57 -11.16 -14.51
N ASN A 459 -8.68 -10.59 -14.98
CA ASN A 459 -9.30 -10.88 -16.28
C ASN A 459 -9.05 -9.78 -17.31
N GLY A 460 -8.73 -8.56 -16.86
CA GLY A 460 -8.45 -7.41 -17.72
C GLY A 460 -7.11 -7.54 -18.44
N ASP A 461 -7.03 -6.98 -19.63
CA ASP A 461 -5.81 -6.86 -20.43
C ASP A 461 -4.97 -5.64 -19.96
N ASP A 462 -3.65 -5.66 -20.22
CA ASP A 462 -2.72 -4.55 -19.88
C ASP A 462 -2.72 -4.14 -18.39
N VAL A 463 -3.05 -5.05 -17.48
CA VAL A 463 -3.01 -4.80 -16.04
C VAL A 463 -1.56 -4.88 -15.56
N THR A 464 -1.17 -3.93 -14.70
CA THR A 464 0.15 -3.92 -14.07
C THR A 464 0.01 -3.99 -12.56
N ALA A 465 0.66 -4.97 -11.92
CA ALA A 465 0.77 -5.09 -10.48
C ALA A 465 2.19 -4.71 -10.03
N THR A 466 2.29 -3.84 -9.05
CA THR A 466 3.53 -3.39 -8.41
C THR A 466 3.40 -3.54 -6.89
N GLY A 467 4.13 -4.51 -6.31
CA GLY A 467 3.96 -4.86 -4.89
C GLY A 467 2.69 -5.69 -4.63
N LEU A 468 2.71 -6.94 -5.05
CA LEU A 468 1.58 -7.87 -4.88
C LEU A 468 1.92 -8.94 -3.84
N PHE A 469 1.24 -8.89 -2.70
CA PHE A 469 1.34 -9.86 -1.61
C PHE A 469 0.03 -10.63 -1.53
N VAL A 470 0.08 -11.98 -1.65
CA VAL A 470 -1.15 -12.81 -1.64
C VAL A 470 -0.88 -14.11 -0.91
N GLU A 471 -1.56 -14.37 0.21
CA GLU A 471 -1.15 -15.39 1.15
C GLU A 471 -2.29 -16.29 1.61
N HIS A 472 -1.95 -17.58 1.77
CA HIS A 472 -2.71 -18.64 2.45
C HIS A 472 -4.02 -19.06 1.81
N TYR A 473 -4.31 -18.70 0.57
CA TYR A 473 -5.53 -19.12 -0.10
C TYR A 473 -5.54 -20.62 -0.36
N GLN A 474 -6.74 -21.22 -0.31
CA GLN A 474 -6.91 -22.66 -0.36
C GLN A 474 -6.70 -23.27 -1.75
N GLN A 475 -6.80 -22.43 -2.80
CA GLN A 475 -6.49 -22.77 -4.19
C GLN A 475 -5.39 -21.83 -4.71
N TYR A 476 -5.40 -21.46 -5.98
CA TYR A 476 -4.44 -20.49 -6.52
C TYR A 476 -4.52 -19.16 -5.76
N ASN A 477 -3.37 -18.63 -5.31
CA ASN A 477 -3.37 -17.32 -4.68
C ASN A 477 -3.60 -16.22 -5.72
N VAL A 478 -3.00 -16.33 -6.92
CA VAL A 478 -3.24 -15.45 -8.06
C VAL A 478 -3.61 -16.26 -9.29
N VAL A 479 -4.65 -15.82 -10.01
CA VAL A 479 -5.02 -16.32 -11.34
C VAL A 479 -5.00 -15.16 -12.33
N TRP A 480 -4.14 -15.25 -13.34
CA TRP A 480 -3.98 -14.24 -14.37
C TRP A 480 -4.55 -14.72 -15.71
N ASN A 481 -5.62 -14.11 -16.15
CA ASN A 481 -6.35 -14.44 -17.36
C ASN A 481 -6.21 -13.41 -18.48
N GLY A 482 -5.78 -12.19 -18.17
CA GLY A 482 -5.64 -11.08 -19.12
C GLY A 482 -4.35 -11.15 -19.92
N GLU A 483 -4.37 -10.58 -21.10
CA GLU A 483 -3.20 -10.43 -21.97
C GLU A 483 -2.33 -9.24 -21.58
N ARG A 484 -1.04 -9.29 -21.91
CA ARG A 484 -0.06 -8.21 -21.69
C ARG A 484 0.03 -7.76 -20.22
N GLY A 485 -0.28 -8.68 -19.31
CA GLY A 485 -0.15 -8.46 -17.88
C GLY A 485 1.30 -8.27 -17.46
N ARG A 486 1.52 -7.49 -16.40
CA ARG A 486 2.84 -7.32 -15.78
C ARG A 486 2.73 -7.40 -14.27
N THR A 487 3.69 -8.11 -13.66
CA THR A 487 3.86 -8.12 -12.20
C THR A 487 5.31 -7.80 -11.85
N VAL A 488 5.50 -6.74 -11.07
CA VAL A 488 6.81 -6.39 -10.48
C VAL A 488 6.70 -6.56 -8.98
N PHE A 489 7.41 -7.52 -8.46
CA PHE A 489 7.34 -8.04 -7.12
C PHE A 489 6.04 -8.82 -6.82
N PHE A 490 6.22 -10.09 -6.50
CA PHE A 490 5.19 -10.96 -5.95
C PHE A 490 5.73 -11.69 -4.72
N GLN A 491 4.92 -11.70 -3.65
CA GLN A 491 5.21 -12.47 -2.44
C GLN A 491 4.00 -13.31 -2.08
N ASN A 492 4.28 -14.55 -1.69
CA ASN A 492 3.26 -15.51 -1.31
C ASN A 492 3.73 -16.40 -0.17
N GLU A 493 2.80 -16.73 0.70
CA GLU A 493 2.88 -17.88 1.58
C GLU A 493 1.75 -18.83 1.25
N LEU A 494 2.10 -20.12 1.04
CA LEU A 494 1.13 -21.17 0.80
C LEU A 494 0.33 -21.45 2.09
N PRO A 495 -0.89 -22.05 2.02
CA PRO A 495 -1.72 -22.22 3.21
C PRO A 495 -1.03 -23.08 4.28
N TYR A 496 -1.00 -22.61 5.51
CA TYR A 496 -0.36 -23.28 6.64
C TYR A 496 -1.20 -24.41 7.22
N ASP A 497 -2.52 -24.33 7.07
CA ASP A 497 -3.53 -25.11 7.81
C ASP A 497 -4.21 -26.21 6.99
N ALA A 498 -3.67 -26.56 5.83
CA ALA A 498 -4.20 -27.68 5.04
C ALA A 498 -4.10 -29.00 5.84
N PRO A 499 -5.23 -29.73 6.02
CA PRO A 499 -5.27 -30.85 6.97
C PRO A 499 -4.61 -32.14 6.44
N ASN A 500 -4.52 -32.30 5.14
CA ASN A 500 -3.88 -33.45 4.46
C ASN A 500 -3.81 -33.17 2.95
N GLN A 501 -3.03 -33.99 2.21
CA GLN A 501 -2.85 -33.79 0.77
C GLN A 501 -4.15 -33.96 -0.02
N ALA A 502 -5.05 -34.84 0.40
CA ALA A 502 -6.33 -35.04 -0.31
C ALA A 502 -7.23 -33.82 -0.27
N ALA A 503 -7.12 -32.97 0.77
CA ALA A 503 -7.84 -31.72 0.87
C ALA A 503 -7.16 -30.57 0.10
N TRP A 504 -5.89 -30.75 -0.28
CA TRP A 504 -5.10 -29.72 -0.95
C TRP A 504 -4.36 -30.30 -2.16
N GLN A 505 -5.14 -30.55 -3.22
CA GLN A 505 -4.69 -31.08 -4.51
C GLN A 505 -5.71 -30.74 -5.60
N HIS A 506 -5.29 -30.79 -6.87
CA HIS A 506 -6.17 -30.63 -8.04
C HIS A 506 -5.55 -31.34 -9.25
N ASP A 507 -6.39 -31.85 -10.15
CA ASP A 507 -6.01 -32.39 -11.46
C ASP A 507 -4.80 -33.36 -11.44
N GLY A 508 -4.61 -34.08 -10.33
CA GLY A 508 -3.48 -34.97 -10.13
C GLY A 508 -2.19 -34.31 -9.66
N LEU A 509 -2.20 -33.01 -9.40
CA LEU A 509 -1.09 -32.25 -8.81
C LEU A 509 -1.31 -32.04 -7.31
N ASN A 510 -0.25 -32.15 -6.55
CA ASN A 510 -0.23 -31.83 -5.12
C ASN A 510 -0.21 -30.33 -4.92
N GLY A 511 -1.05 -29.82 -4.00
CA GLY A 511 -1.17 -28.41 -3.72
C GLY A 511 -1.78 -27.59 -4.87
N TRP A 512 -1.69 -26.28 -4.75
CA TRP A 512 -2.07 -25.29 -5.74
C TRP A 512 -0.93 -24.29 -5.88
N ALA A 513 -0.62 -23.89 -7.10
CA ALA A 513 0.45 -22.92 -7.32
C ALA A 513 0.09 -21.55 -6.70
N ALA A 514 1.11 -20.84 -6.26
CA ALA A 514 0.98 -19.48 -5.75
C ALA A 514 0.50 -18.51 -6.85
N TYR A 515 1.00 -18.70 -8.06
CA TYR A 515 0.71 -17.81 -9.20
C TYR A 515 0.45 -18.66 -10.45
N LYS A 516 -0.75 -18.51 -11.01
CA LYS A 516 -1.18 -19.17 -12.25
C LYS A 516 -1.39 -18.14 -13.36
N VAL A 517 -0.66 -18.28 -14.47
CA VAL A 517 -1.01 -17.65 -15.75
C VAL A 517 -1.83 -18.65 -16.54
N SER A 518 -3.03 -18.25 -16.97
CA SER A 518 -3.96 -19.13 -17.72
C SER A 518 -3.36 -19.59 -19.05
N ASP A 519 -3.64 -20.84 -19.44
CA ASP A 519 -3.13 -21.46 -20.66
C ASP A 519 -3.51 -20.74 -21.96
N ARG A 520 -4.51 -19.87 -21.91
CA ARG A 520 -4.94 -19.04 -23.04
C ARG A 520 -4.10 -17.77 -23.25
N VAL A 521 -3.35 -17.33 -22.21
CA VAL A 521 -2.54 -16.10 -22.24
C VAL A 521 -1.34 -16.31 -23.14
N ARG A 522 -1.07 -15.33 -24.00
CA ARG A 522 0.05 -15.35 -24.96
C ARG A 522 1.17 -14.41 -24.58
N THR A 523 0.86 -13.39 -23.77
CA THR A 523 1.81 -12.36 -23.35
C THR A 523 1.60 -12.02 -21.89
N HIS A 524 2.63 -12.24 -21.09
CA HIS A 524 2.69 -11.89 -19.66
C HIS A 524 4.15 -11.80 -19.24
N GLU A 525 4.48 -10.86 -18.37
CA GLU A 525 5.85 -10.73 -17.88
C GLU A 525 5.84 -10.42 -16.38
N ALA A 526 6.66 -11.16 -15.61
CA ALA A 526 6.72 -10.99 -14.17
C ALA A 526 8.16 -11.06 -13.65
N TRP A 527 8.49 -10.24 -12.63
CA TRP A 527 9.82 -10.12 -12.06
C TRP A 527 9.81 -10.18 -10.54
N GLY A 528 10.78 -10.90 -9.97
CA GLY A 528 10.99 -10.94 -8.53
C GLY A 528 9.86 -11.63 -7.78
N LEU A 529 9.67 -12.93 -8.01
CA LEU A 529 8.57 -13.69 -7.43
C LEU A 529 9.07 -14.61 -6.31
N GLY A 530 8.52 -14.44 -5.10
CA GLY A 530 8.81 -15.28 -3.94
C GLY A 530 7.58 -16.10 -3.53
N SER A 531 7.77 -17.41 -3.27
CA SER A 531 6.73 -18.28 -2.72
C SER A 531 7.31 -19.15 -1.61
N TYR A 532 6.62 -19.18 -0.46
CA TYR A 532 7.10 -19.76 0.77
C TYR A 532 6.13 -20.84 1.28
N ILE A 533 6.69 -21.91 1.89
CA ILE A 533 5.89 -23.00 2.45
C ILE A 533 6.17 -23.21 3.93
N PHE A 534 5.08 -23.31 4.70
CA PHE A 534 5.09 -23.69 6.11
C PHE A 534 3.76 -24.38 6.47
N THR A 535 3.62 -25.66 6.18
CA THR A 535 2.42 -26.45 6.48
C THR A 535 2.49 -26.99 7.91
N ASN A 536 2.08 -26.20 8.89
CA ASN A 536 2.27 -26.49 10.31
C ASN A 536 1.28 -27.54 10.86
N VAL A 537 0.17 -27.81 10.17
CA VAL A 537 -0.81 -28.85 10.55
C VAL A 537 -0.38 -30.22 10.04
N ASP A 538 0.09 -30.30 8.79
CA ASP A 538 0.65 -31.52 8.21
C ASP A 538 1.94 -31.19 7.45
N PRO A 539 3.11 -31.33 8.09
CA PRO A 539 4.39 -31.01 7.46
C PRO A 539 4.84 -32.02 6.39
N THR A 540 4.05 -33.04 6.09
CA THR A 540 4.32 -34.00 5.00
C THR A 540 3.71 -33.56 3.67
N LEU A 541 3.01 -32.42 3.62
CA LEU A 541 2.37 -31.92 2.41
C LEU A 541 3.37 -31.49 1.35
N HIS A 542 2.97 -31.68 0.11
CA HIS A 542 3.69 -31.25 -1.07
C HIS A 542 2.86 -30.23 -1.87
N ALA A 543 3.53 -29.22 -2.40
CA ALA A 543 3.08 -28.46 -3.56
C ALA A 543 3.94 -28.88 -4.76
N THR A 544 3.31 -29.32 -5.84
CA THR A 544 4.06 -29.75 -7.03
C THR A 544 4.94 -28.63 -7.57
N GLN A 545 4.44 -27.39 -7.55
CA GLN A 545 5.18 -26.20 -7.98
C GLN A 545 4.56 -24.92 -7.39
N SER A 546 5.34 -23.83 -7.37
CA SER A 546 4.85 -22.52 -6.95
C SER A 546 4.28 -21.68 -8.10
N PHE A 547 4.80 -21.86 -9.31
CA PHE A 547 4.38 -21.07 -10.48
C PHE A 547 3.92 -22.00 -11.59
N GLU A 548 2.75 -21.66 -12.18
CA GLU A 548 2.18 -22.37 -13.33
C GLU A 548 1.93 -21.38 -14.46
N VAL A 549 2.55 -21.61 -15.62
CA VAL A 549 2.46 -20.70 -16.76
C VAL A 549 2.38 -21.50 -18.08
N PRO A 550 1.75 -20.95 -19.12
CA PRO A 550 1.65 -21.65 -20.41
C PRO A 550 3.01 -21.72 -21.13
N ASN A 551 3.26 -22.81 -21.84
CA ASN A 551 4.43 -22.97 -22.70
C ASN A 551 4.29 -22.08 -23.95
N THR A 552 4.53 -20.79 -23.77
CA THR A 552 4.34 -19.75 -24.77
C THR A 552 5.50 -18.73 -24.71
N PRO A 553 6.18 -18.41 -25.84
CA PRO A 553 7.36 -17.54 -25.82
C PRO A 553 7.13 -16.13 -25.27
N GLY A 554 5.90 -15.62 -25.36
CA GLY A 554 5.54 -14.29 -24.86
C GLY A 554 5.16 -14.26 -23.36
N VAL A 555 5.17 -15.42 -22.69
CA VAL A 555 5.01 -15.50 -21.23
C VAL A 555 6.38 -15.74 -20.63
N VAL A 556 6.87 -14.76 -19.86
CA VAL A 556 8.23 -14.77 -19.31
C VAL A 556 8.18 -14.45 -17.81
N MET A 557 8.80 -15.34 -17.02
CA MET A 557 8.93 -15.19 -15.58
C MET A 557 10.40 -15.01 -15.24
N HIS A 558 10.72 -13.98 -14.47
CA HIS A 558 12.09 -13.63 -14.08
C HIS A 558 12.27 -13.70 -12.57
N ASP A 559 13.43 -14.18 -12.14
CA ASP A 559 13.92 -14.11 -10.76
C ASP A 559 12.92 -14.70 -9.76
N MET A 560 12.60 -15.97 -9.95
CA MET A 560 11.71 -16.74 -9.09
C MET A 560 12.48 -17.42 -7.95
N THR A 561 11.93 -17.36 -6.73
CA THR A 561 12.48 -18.05 -5.56
C THR A 561 11.40 -18.80 -4.79
N THR A 562 11.74 -19.99 -4.28
CA THR A 562 10.91 -20.73 -3.32
C THR A 562 11.71 -21.05 -2.07
N VAL A 563 11.07 -21.02 -0.90
CA VAL A 563 11.73 -21.31 0.38
C VAL A 563 10.82 -22.14 1.28
N ALA A 564 11.39 -23.18 1.91
CA ALA A 564 10.78 -23.83 3.06
C ALA A 564 11.17 -23.06 4.33
N LEU A 565 10.19 -22.56 5.10
CA LEU A 565 10.43 -21.61 6.18
C LEU A 565 11.09 -22.25 7.42
N ASN A 566 10.94 -23.54 7.61
CA ASN A 566 11.64 -24.29 8.66
C ASN A 566 11.86 -25.77 8.28
N THR A 567 12.41 -26.56 9.19
CA THR A 567 12.73 -27.98 8.96
C THR A 567 11.50 -28.89 8.85
N ASN A 568 10.32 -28.44 9.31
CA ASN A 568 9.04 -29.13 9.22
C ASN A 568 8.01 -28.28 8.45
N ALA A 569 8.38 -27.80 7.29
CA ALA A 569 7.61 -26.79 6.56
C ALA A 569 6.73 -27.36 5.44
N GLY A 570 6.76 -28.65 5.16
CA GLY A 570 6.28 -29.22 3.90
C GLY A 570 7.31 -29.06 2.78
N THR A 571 6.90 -29.32 1.55
CA THR A 571 7.81 -29.31 0.38
C THR A 571 7.15 -28.61 -0.80
N ILE A 572 7.90 -27.73 -1.47
CA ILE A 572 7.62 -27.33 -2.85
C ILE A 572 8.55 -28.14 -3.74
N ASP A 573 8.00 -29.02 -4.58
CA ASP A 573 8.79 -29.98 -5.37
C ASP A 573 9.58 -29.26 -6.49
N HIS A 574 8.98 -28.23 -7.12
CA HIS A 574 9.57 -27.47 -8.20
C HIS A 574 9.26 -25.98 -8.09
N VAL A 575 10.10 -25.15 -8.67
CA VAL A 575 9.86 -23.70 -8.71
C VAL A 575 8.72 -23.36 -9.68
N VAL A 576 8.82 -23.82 -10.94
CA VAL A 576 7.86 -23.52 -12.01
C VAL A 576 7.67 -24.71 -12.95
N ASP A 577 6.43 -25.11 -13.27
CA ASP A 577 6.06 -26.11 -14.30
C ASP A 577 6.93 -27.38 -14.30
N GLY A 578 7.16 -27.96 -13.14
CA GLY A 578 7.95 -29.18 -12.97
C GLY A 578 9.46 -28.98 -13.10
N VAL A 579 9.98 -27.73 -13.11
CA VAL A 579 11.40 -27.43 -13.16
C VAL A 579 11.85 -26.56 -11.98
N GLY A 580 13.14 -26.59 -11.71
CA GLY A 580 13.77 -25.92 -10.56
C GLY A 580 13.97 -26.86 -9.36
N PRO A 581 14.91 -26.52 -8.46
CA PRO A 581 15.21 -27.32 -7.29
C PRO A 581 14.07 -27.29 -6.27
N ALA A 582 13.95 -28.35 -5.46
CA ALA A 582 12.92 -28.46 -4.44
C ALA A 582 13.26 -27.61 -3.19
N ALA A 583 12.28 -26.88 -2.67
CA ALA A 583 12.36 -26.26 -1.35
C ALA A 583 11.80 -27.22 -0.29
N THR A 584 12.68 -27.72 0.56
CA THR A 584 12.37 -28.75 1.56
C THR A 584 12.87 -28.35 2.94
N GLY A 585 12.37 -29.01 3.99
CA GLY A 585 12.87 -28.83 5.35
C GLY A 585 14.38 -29.07 5.51
N ALA A 586 14.99 -29.93 4.67
CA ALA A 586 16.42 -30.19 4.70
C ALA A 586 17.27 -29.00 4.21
N VAL A 587 16.69 -28.10 3.43
CA VAL A 587 17.30 -26.86 2.95
C VAL A 587 16.53 -25.61 3.43
N SER A 588 15.87 -25.73 4.58
CA SER A 588 15.04 -24.64 5.13
C SER A 588 15.81 -23.31 5.22
N GLY A 589 15.13 -22.20 4.92
CA GLY A 589 15.68 -20.86 4.88
C GLY A 589 16.60 -20.57 3.69
N LYS A 590 16.85 -21.55 2.81
CA LYS A 590 17.71 -21.38 1.61
C LYS A 590 16.83 -21.24 0.38
N PRO A 591 16.97 -20.14 -0.38
CA PRO A 591 16.21 -19.94 -1.61
C PRO A 591 16.56 -21.00 -2.65
N GLN A 592 15.53 -21.50 -3.32
CA GLN A 592 15.61 -22.37 -4.48
C GLN A 592 15.13 -21.57 -5.68
N THR A 593 15.96 -21.41 -6.70
CA THR A 593 15.79 -20.34 -7.68
C THR A 593 15.73 -20.82 -9.12
N VAL A 594 14.98 -20.09 -9.95
CA VAL A 594 15.03 -20.10 -11.42
C VAL A 594 15.10 -18.65 -11.88
N THR A 595 16.14 -18.29 -12.65
CA THR A 595 16.38 -16.89 -13.06
C THR A 595 15.44 -16.45 -14.19
N THR A 596 15.15 -17.36 -15.12
CA THR A 596 14.19 -17.06 -16.21
C THR A 596 13.48 -18.34 -16.62
N TYR A 597 12.18 -18.24 -16.83
CA TYR A 597 11.38 -19.31 -17.42
C TYR A 597 10.50 -18.75 -18.54
N SER A 598 10.55 -19.39 -19.70
CA SER A 598 9.69 -19.09 -20.83
C SER A 598 9.63 -20.29 -21.79
N ASN A 599 8.43 -20.55 -22.33
CA ASN A 599 8.21 -21.58 -23.35
C ASN A 599 8.78 -22.98 -22.97
N GLY A 600 8.62 -23.38 -21.71
CA GLY A 600 9.13 -24.67 -21.21
C GLY A 600 10.64 -24.72 -20.94
N VAL A 601 11.36 -23.58 -21.04
CA VAL A 601 12.81 -23.51 -20.83
C VAL A 601 13.14 -22.68 -19.60
N ALA A 602 13.87 -23.31 -18.65
CA ALA A 602 14.39 -22.65 -17.47
C ALA A 602 15.87 -22.27 -17.62
N GLN A 603 16.23 -21.11 -17.03
CA GLN A 603 17.62 -20.69 -16.80
C GLN A 603 17.83 -20.57 -15.28
N TYR A 604 19.05 -20.88 -14.81
CA TYR A 604 19.41 -20.93 -13.39
C TYR A 604 20.47 -19.92 -13.01
#